data_40d23d0a73eac4b4168f8b66dbdd5532
#
_entry.id   40d23d0a73eac4b4168f8b66dbdd5532
#
_cell.length_a   1.000
_cell.length_b   1.000
_cell.length_c   1.000
_cell.angle_alpha   90.00
_cell.angle_beta   90.00
_cell.angle_gamma   90.00
#
_symmetry.space_group_name_H-M   'P 1'
#
loop_
_entity.id
_entity.type
_entity.pdbx_description
1 polymer ?
#
loop_
_entity_poly.entity_id
_entity_poly.type
_entity_poly.pdbx_seq_one_letter_code
_entity_poly.pdbx_strand_id
1 'polypeptide(L)'
;MGAICAALVVTLVDFTGTKASATGTAIALSDESVGASIVFSVNAYNNAEVTNLGITVSEEDEVDSSSLVMVKSTSVLNVRESGDSEATILGKLYRDCGGIVLERGDEWSLIESGDLVGWCSNEYLLFDEEAEAFAKEVGTMYATVKKDCIKIYAEADTSSEVLGLAAASSTYEVIYEEGTDWLCIACDEYDGFVRTELVDFEFDIDHGETMEAIQERKRKEAEEKKKLVRQNEAIEADGDTLKMLATIIWCEARGESYDGQLAVGSVIMNRVRSSAYPDSVYAVIYASGQFSPVRSGSFQKAYENDSASASCYQAAQEVLDGYTNIGDMTHFRRAGSRNGYVIGNHVFY
;
A
#
# COMPACT_ATOMS: atom_id res chain seq x y z
N MET A 1 12.95 20.19 14.82
CA MET A 1 12.36 20.04 16.15
C MET A 1 11.71 18.67 16.13
N GLY A 2 12.17 17.80 17.01
CA GLY A 2 11.85 16.40 16.95
C GLY A 2 10.38 16.10 17.16
N ALA A 3 9.86 15.25 16.31
CA ALA A 3 8.63 14.54 16.57
C ALA A 3 8.81 13.81 17.92
N ILE A 4 7.97 14.13 18.87
CA ILE A 4 7.85 13.34 20.08
C ILE A 4 7.05 12.12 19.65
N CYS A 5 7.77 11.09 19.19
CA CYS A 5 7.21 9.75 19.22
C CYS A 5 6.92 9.48 20.70
N ALA A 6 5.66 9.47 21.05
CA ALA A 6 5.23 8.90 22.31
C ALA A 6 5.33 7.37 22.19
N ALA A 7 6.54 6.87 21.93
CA ALA A 7 6.84 5.53 22.31
C ALA A 7 6.79 5.54 23.83
N LEU A 8 5.75 4.96 24.38
CA LEU A 8 5.71 4.68 25.80
C LEU A 8 6.81 3.63 26.07
N VAL A 9 8.05 4.10 26.12
CA VAL A 9 9.14 3.33 26.74
C VAL A 9 8.86 3.37 28.21
N VAL A 10 8.03 2.45 28.66
CA VAL A 10 7.90 2.18 30.09
C VAL A 10 9.21 1.50 30.51
N THR A 11 10.21 2.31 30.83
CA THR A 11 11.30 1.85 31.62
C THR A 11 10.76 1.75 33.05
N LEU A 12 10.25 0.59 33.40
CA LEU A 12 9.99 0.23 34.78
C LEU A 12 11.34 0.16 35.51
N VAL A 13 11.69 1.25 36.14
CA VAL A 13 12.71 1.21 37.18
C VAL A 13 11.97 0.88 38.45
N ASP A 14 12.06 -0.37 38.86
CA ASP A 14 11.65 -0.80 40.16
C ASP A 14 12.44 -0.01 41.21
N PHE A 15 11.74 0.53 42.20
CA PHE A 15 12.31 1.30 43.29
C PHE A 15 13.22 0.45 44.19
N THR A 16 13.30 -0.85 43.99
CA THR A 16 14.12 -1.80 44.71
C THR A 16 15.39 -2.24 44.00
N GLY A 17 15.65 -1.71 42.80
CA GLY A 17 16.88 -1.99 42.05
C GLY A 17 16.97 -3.39 41.42
N THR A 18 15.90 -4.15 41.40
CA THR A 18 15.82 -5.42 40.68
C THR A 18 15.23 -5.21 39.28
N LYS A 19 15.95 -5.69 38.28
CA LYS A 19 15.45 -5.65 36.89
C LYS A 19 14.29 -6.61 36.74
N ALA A 20 13.07 -6.10 36.67
CA ALA A 20 11.95 -6.88 36.20
C ALA A 20 12.10 -7.09 34.65
N SER A 21 12.13 -8.34 34.24
CA SER A 21 12.06 -8.69 32.84
C SER A 21 10.60 -8.68 32.46
N ALA A 22 10.13 -7.58 31.90
CA ALA A 22 8.86 -7.57 31.23
C ALA A 22 9.09 -8.08 29.80
N THR A 23 8.53 -9.22 29.47
CA THR A 23 8.36 -9.66 28.08
C THR A 23 7.18 -8.90 27.50
N GLY A 24 7.39 -7.65 27.19
CA GLY A 24 6.54 -6.84 26.35
C GLY A 24 7.33 -6.56 25.09
N THR A 25 6.69 -6.69 23.96
CA THR A 25 7.25 -6.48 22.64
C THR A 25 7.92 -5.11 22.59
N ALA A 26 9.24 -5.08 22.47
CA ALA A 26 9.97 -3.85 22.24
C ALA A 26 9.79 -3.49 20.78
N ILE A 27 9.07 -2.41 20.51
CA ILE A 27 9.05 -1.79 19.20
C ILE A 27 10.44 -1.22 18.96
N ALA A 28 11.21 -1.84 18.10
CA ALA A 28 12.46 -1.29 17.62
C ALA A 28 12.13 -0.20 16.60
N LEU A 29 12.27 1.05 17.00
CA LEU A 29 12.27 2.17 16.06
C LEU A 29 13.56 2.11 15.25
N SER A 30 13.51 1.64 14.02
CA SER A 30 14.55 1.92 13.04
C SER A 30 14.24 3.27 12.40
N ASP A 31 15.20 4.17 12.52
CA ASP A 31 15.23 5.47 11.85
C ASP A 31 15.43 5.20 10.36
N GLU A 32 14.36 5.09 9.62
CA GLU A 32 14.21 5.27 8.18
C GLU A 32 12.97 4.53 7.66
N SER A 33 12.06 5.29 7.09
CA SER A 33 10.95 4.92 6.21
C SER A 33 9.57 4.65 6.82
N VAL A 34 8.68 5.47 6.40
CA VAL A 34 7.29 5.26 5.94
C VAL A 34 6.67 3.92 6.35
N GLY A 35 5.71 4.02 7.27
CA GLY A 35 4.81 2.92 7.60
C GLY A 35 5.21 2.19 8.88
N ALA A 36 4.85 2.76 10.03
CA ALA A 36 4.84 1.98 11.26
C ALA A 36 3.61 1.08 11.24
N SER A 37 3.80 -0.23 11.22
CA SER A 37 2.72 -1.19 11.39
C SER A 37 2.41 -1.37 12.88
N ILE A 38 1.13 -1.32 13.26
CA ILE A 38 0.72 -1.73 14.60
C ILE A 38 0.60 -3.25 14.60
N VAL A 39 1.36 -3.87 15.45
CA VAL A 39 1.38 -5.29 15.60
C VAL A 39 0.56 -5.64 16.82
N PHE A 40 -0.58 -6.29 16.61
CA PHE A 40 -1.38 -6.81 17.71
C PHE A 40 -1.01 -8.26 17.96
N SER A 41 -0.50 -8.56 19.14
CA SER A 41 -0.32 -9.94 19.59
C SER A 41 -1.64 -10.47 20.17
N VAL A 42 -2.26 -11.41 19.50
CA VAL A 42 -3.52 -12.04 19.93
C VAL A 42 -3.35 -12.84 21.23
N ASN A 43 -2.13 -13.16 21.62
CA ASN A 43 -1.83 -13.92 22.85
C ASN A 43 -1.94 -13.13 24.15
N ALA A 44 -2.22 -11.83 24.13
CA ALA A 44 -2.37 -11.02 25.34
C ALA A 44 -3.71 -11.25 26.08
N TYR A 45 -4.64 -11.95 25.47
CA TYR A 45 -6.02 -12.06 25.98
C TYR A 45 -6.23 -13.15 27.05
N ASN A 46 -5.28 -14.02 27.31
CA ASN A 46 -5.50 -15.16 28.22
C ASN A 46 -4.66 -15.19 29.49
N ASN A 47 -3.92 -14.13 29.85
CA ASN A 47 -3.20 -14.14 31.12
C ASN A 47 -3.43 -12.86 31.94
N ALA A 48 -4.11 -13.04 33.03
CA ALA A 48 -4.44 -12.09 34.09
C ALA A 48 -3.19 -11.63 34.87
N GLU A 49 -2.20 -11.03 34.21
CA GLU A 49 -1.05 -10.40 34.83
C GLU A 49 -0.70 -9.02 34.27
N VAL A 50 -1.71 -8.21 33.94
CA VAL A 50 -1.52 -6.77 33.63
C VAL A 50 -1.68 -5.92 34.92
N THR A 51 -1.56 -6.49 36.09
CA THR A 51 -1.83 -5.80 37.35
C THR A 51 -0.66 -4.96 37.89
N ASN A 52 0.33 -4.57 37.10
CA ASN A 52 1.43 -3.76 37.62
C ASN A 52 1.78 -2.48 36.84
N LEU A 53 0.87 -1.95 36.04
CA LEU A 53 1.08 -0.67 35.38
C LEU A 53 0.61 0.55 36.21
N GLY A 54 0.33 0.37 37.52
CA GLY A 54 -0.09 1.50 38.38
C GLY A 54 -1.46 2.11 37.97
N ILE A 55 -2.17 1.51 37.04
CA ILE A 55 -3.56 1.81 36.74
C ILE A 55 -4.36 0.97 37.75
N THR A 56 -4.88 1.59 38.80
CA THR A 56 -5.92 0.99 39.62
C THR A 56 -7.18 0.88 38.79
N VAL A 57 -7.34 -0.24 38.10
CA VAL A 57 -8.64 -0.63 37.56
C VAL A 57 -9.45 -1.06 38.78
N SER A 58 -10.53 -0.37 39.08
CA SER A 58 -11.49 -0.82 40.06
C SER A 58 -12.07 -2.16 39.60
N GLU A 59 -12.18 -3.14 40.49
CA GLU A 59 -12.63 -4.52 40.21
C GLU A 59 -14.09 -4.62 39.70
N GLU A 60 -14.71 -3.56 39.27
CA GLU A 60 -16.11 -3.52 38.81
C GLU A 60 -16.26 -3.14 37.32
N ASP A 61 -15.18 -2.76 36.62
CA ASP A 61 -15.24 -2.59 35.17
C ASP A 61 -14.72 -3.89 34.51
N GLU A 62 -15.65 -4.74 34.08
CA GLU A 62 -15.34 -5.76 33.09
C GLU A 62 -14.61 -5.02 31.96
N VAL A 63 -13.32 -5.32 31.75
CA VAL A 63 -12.59 -4.88 30.57
C VAL A 63 -13.21 -5.66 29.42
N ASP A 64 -14.40 -5.21 29.06
CA ASP A 64 -15.10 -5.69 27.88
C ASP A 64 -14.52 -4.97 26.68
N SER A 65 -14.21 -5.76 25.69
CA SER A 65 -13.94 -5.40 24.33
C SER A 65 -12.52 -4.94 23.97
N SER A 66 -12.13 -5.45 22.85
CA SER A 66 -11.01 -5.07 22.00
C SER A 66 -10.92 -3.56 21.89
N SER A 67 -9.77 -3.00 22.20
CA SER A 67 -9.50 -1.58 21.94
C SER A 67 -9.37 -1.28 20.44
N LEU A 68 -9.54 -2.27 19.58
CA LEU A 68 -9.44 -2.16 18.14
C LEU A 68 -10.57 -1.32 17.55
N VAL A 69 -10.23 -0.45 16.64
CA VAL A 69 -11.17 0.30 15.81
C VAL A 69 -10.78 0.20 14.34
N MET A 70 -11.78 0.03 13.46
CA MET A 70 -11.57 -0.03 12.02
C MET A 70 -12.40 1.01 11.29
N VAL A 71 -11.90 1.51 10.15
CA VAL A 71 -12.66 2.45 9.32
C VAL A 71 -13.69 1.70 8.49
N LYS A 72 -14.94 2.05 8.70
CA LYS A 72 -16.08 1.56 7.93
C LYS A 72 -16.01 2.08 6.49
N SER A 73 -16.64 1.49 5.58
CA SER A 73 -16.82 1.71 4.13
C SER A 73 -16.61 3.12 3.51
N THR A 74 -16.00 4.08 4.19
CA THR A 74 -15.67 5.40 3.60
C THR A 74 -14.32 5.34 2.88
N SER A 75 -14.16 6.16 1.85
CA SER A 75 -12.88 6.26 1.15
C SER A 75 -11.82 7.03 1.93
N VAL A 76 -12.23 7.99 2.75
CA VAL A 76 -11.34 8.85 3.55
C VAL A 76 -12.09 9.39 4.77
N LEU A 77 -11.55 9.20 5.96
CA LEU A 77 -12.01 9.76 7.22
C LEU A 77 -11.00 10.77 7.74
N ASN A 78 -11.45 11.97 8.10
CA ASN A 78 -10.58 12.97 8.70
C ASN A 78 -10.41 12.69 10.20
N VAL A 79 -9.17 12.73 10.66
CA VAL A 79 -8.78 12.71 12.06
C VAL A 79 -8.55 14.13 12.52
N ARG A 80 -9.18 14.55 13.61
CA ARG A 80 -9.27 15.94 14.02
C ARG A 80 -8.67 16.17 15.41
N GLU A 81 -8.38 17.44 15.69
CA GLU A 81 -7.82 17.89 16.97
C GLU A 81 -8.82 17.74 18.13
N SER A 82 -10.12 17.82 17.85
CA SER A 82 -11.21 17.64 18.82
C SER A 82 -12.43 17.01 18.16
N GLY A 83 -13.39 16.53 18.96
CA GLY A 83 -14.64 15.92 18.49
C GLY A 83 -15.63 16.95 17.89
N ASP A 84 -15.20 17.70 16.91
CA ASP A 84 -15.96 18.73 16.21
C ASP A 84 -15.65 18.69 14.71
N SER A 85 -16.69 18.77 13.89
CA SER A 85 -16.59 18.76 12.42
C SER A 85 -15.82 19.95 11.84
N GLU A 86 -15.70 21.05 12.58
CA GLU A 86 -14.96 22.25 12.18
C GLU A 86 -13.52 22.28 12.76
N ALA A 87 -13.17 21.34 13.63
CA ALA A 87 -11.83 21.27 14.23
C ALA A 87 -10.75 21.01 13.19
N THR A 88 -9.51 21.40 13.52
CA THR A 88 -8.32 21.21 12.67
C THR A 88 -8.14 19.75 12.30
N ILE A 89 -7.88 19.46 11.04
CA ILE A 89 -7.57 18.12 10.55
C ILE A 89 -6.09 17.84 10.82
N LEU A 90 -5.83 16.83 11.63
CA LEU A 90 -4.46 16.35 11.96
C LEU A 90 -3.95 15.31 10.97
N GLY A 91 -4.85 14.55 10.35
CA GLY A 91 -4.50 13.50 9.43
C GLY A 91 -5.73 12.84 8.81
N LYS A 92 -5.50 11.70 8.16
CA LYS A 92 -6.53 10.95 7.46
C LYS A 92 -6.37 9.47 7.69
N LEU A 93 -7.50 8.80 7.88
CA LEU A 93 -7.65 7.36 7.75
C LEU A 93 -8.27 7.06 6.40
N TYR A 94 -7.74 6.08 5.73
CA TYR A 94 -8.30 5.58 4.48
C TYR A 94 -9.19 4.36 4.75
N ARG A 95 -9.85 3.88 3.72
CA ARG A 95 -10.58 2.62 3.77
C ARG A 95 -9.61 1.52 4.27
N ASP A 96 -10.15 0.63 5.10
CA ASP A 96 -9.44 -0.53 5.65
C ASP A 96 -8.35 -0.18 6.69
N CYS A 97 -8.11 1.12 6.97
CA CYS A 97 -7.27 1.51 8.10
C CYS A 97 -7.94 1.22 9.44
N GLY A 98 -7.10 0.96 10.42
CA GLY A 98 -7.53 0.77 11.81
C GLY A 98 -6.61 1.41 12.82
N GLY A 99 -6.89 1.18 14.09
CA GLY A 99 -6.12 1.73 15.21
C GLY A 99 -6.65 1.27 16.56
N ILE A 100 -6.28 2.00 17.59
CA ILE A 100 -6.67 1.74 18.97
C ILE A 100 -7.57 2.88 19.46
N VAL A 101 -8.65 2.55 20.15
CA VAL A 101 -9.49 3.53 20.84
C VAL A 101 -8.81 3.92 22.14
N LEU A 102 -8.48 5.21 22.28
CA LEU A 102 -7.94 5.78 23.52
C LEU A 102 -9.05 6.31 24.42
N GLU A 103 -10.10 6.88 23.83
CA GLU A 103 -11.28 7.39 24.53
C GLU A 103 -12.51 7.22 23.65
N ARG A 104 -13.54 6.53 24.13
CA ARG A 104 -14.79 6.32 23.41
C ARG A 104 -15.87 7.27 23.91
N GLY A 105 -16.33 8.17 23.03
CA GLY A 105 -17.45 9.04 23.30
C GLY A 105 -18.70 8.65 22.51
N ASP A 106 -19.80 9.41 22.68
CA ASP A 106 -21.08 9.07 22.04
C ASP A 106 -21.08 9.31 20.52
N GLU A 107 -20.51 10.42 20.06
CA GLU A 107 -20.48 10.80 18.62
C GLU A 107 -19.06 10.78 18.04
N TRP A 108 -18.07 10.98 18.88
CA TRP A 108 -16.66 11.06 18.51
C TRP A 108 -15.82 10.18 19.43
N SER A 109 -14.79 9.55 18.89
CA SER A 109 -13.81 8.79 19.67
C SER A 109 -12.40 9.29 19.38
N LEU A 110 -11.59 9.35 20.42
CA LEU A 110 -10.15 9.59 20.32
C LEU A 110 -9.47 8.27 19.99
N ILE A 111 -8.74 8.24 18.89
CA ILE A 111 -8.08 7.04 18.41
C ILE A 111 -6.60 7.28 18.15
N GLU A 112 -5.82 6.22 18.16
CA GLU A 112 -4.44 6.16 17.72
C GLU A 112 -4.32 5.18 16.56
N SER A 113 -3.74 5.62 15.44
CA SER A 113 -3.52 4.82 14.24
C SER A 113 -2.13 5.11 13.69
N GLY A 114 -1.16 4.27 14.00
CA GLY A 114 0.26 4.56 13.77
C GLY A 114 0.69 5.82 14.52
N ASP A 115 1.29 6.76 13.83
CA ASP A 115 1.73 8.04 14.42
C ASP A 115 0.61 9.09 14.55
N LEU A 116 -0.61 8.77 14.11
CA LEU A 116 -1.74 9.67 14.07
C LEU A 116 -2.65 9.47 15.27
N VAL A 117 -2.74 10.49 16.13
CA VAL A 117 -3.68 10.52 17.27
C VAL A 117 -4.67 11.66 17.07
N GLY A 118 -5.96 11.39 17.24
CA GLY A 118 -6.98 12.41 17.15
C GLY A 118 -8.41 11.87 17.14
N TRP A 119 -9.35 12.77 17.01
CA TRP A 119 -10.78 12.49 17.09
C TRP A 119 -11.37 12.12 15.74
N CYS A 120 -12.13 11.03 15.71
CA CYS A 120 -12.88 10.55 14.57
C CYS A 120 -14.37 10.43 14.90
N SER A 121 -15.23 10.70 13.92
CA SER A 121 -16.66 10.50 14.08
C SER A 121 -17.01 9.01 14.09
N ASN A 122 -17.76 8.57 15.09
CA ASN A 122 -18.17 7.18 15.28
C ASN A 122 -19.06 6.65 14.14
N GLU A 123 -19.70 7.54 13.39
CA GLU A 123 -20.49 7.18 12.20
C GLU A 123 -19.70 6.36 11.17
N TYR A 124 -18.39 6.60 11.09
CA TYR A 124 -17.49 5.99 10.11
C TYR A 124 -16.58 4.90 10.70
N LEU A 125 -16.80 4.52 11.96
CA LEU A 125 -15.97 3.56 12.67
C LEU A 125 -16.73 2.27 12.97
N LEU A 126 -16.02 1.18 12.99
CA LEU A 126 -16.42 -0.11 13.55
C LEU A 126 -15.67 -0.31 14.86
N PHE A 127 -16.33 -0.89 15.83
CA PHE A 127 -15.80 -1.16 17.16
C PHE A 127 -16.00 -2.63 17.53
N ASP A 128 -15.29 -3.07 18.53
CA ASP A 128 -15.51 -4.33 19.21
C ASP A 128 -15.50 -5.54 18.22
N GLU A 129 -16.43 -6.45 18.32
CA GLU A 129 -16.52 -7.65 17.46
C GLU A 129 -16.63 -7.29 15.95
N GLU A 130 -17.30 -6.18 15.61
CA GLU A 130 -17.39 -5.74 14.21
C GLU A 130 -16.03 -5.29 13.67
N ALA A 131 -15.23 -4.60 14.48
CA ALA A 131 -13.88 -4.19 14.11
C ALA A 131 -12.96 -5.40 13.93
N GLU A 132 -13.03 -6.37 14.86
CA GLU A 132 -12.23 -7.60 14.77
C GLU A 132 -12.59 -8.43 13.54
N ALA A 133 -13.89 -8.58 13.26
CA ALA A 133 -14.34 -9.31 12.08
C ALA A 133 -13.85 -8.65 10.79
N PHE A 134 -13.91 -7.32 10.73
CA PHE A 134 -13.47 -6.57 9.56
C PHE A 134 -11.94 -6.55 9.42
N ALA A 135 -11.21 -6.42 10.53
CA ALA A 135 -9.74 -6.52 10.51
C ALA A 135 -9.27 -7.88 9.98
N LYS A 136 -9.96 -8.97 10.33
CA LYS A 136 -9.67 -10.31 9.78
C LYS A 136 -9.96 -10.43 8.28
N GLU A 137 -10.89 -9.64 7.75
CA GLU A 137 -11.22 -9.63 6.32
C GLU A 137 -10.19 -8.84 5.49
N VAL A 138 -9.72 -7.70 6.02
CA VAL A 138 -8.89 -6.75 5.24
C VAL A 138 -7.42 -6.75 5.64
N GLY A 139 -7.11 -7.14 6.86
CA GLY A 139 -5.74 -7.17 7.38
C GLY A 139 -4.97 -8.38 6.88
N THR A 140 -3.66 -8.27 6.94
CA THR A 140 -2.76 -9.39 6.67
C THR A 140 -2.33 -10.01 7.97
N MET A 141 -2.51 -11.33 8.10
CA MET A 141 -2.04 -12.08 9.27
C MET A 141 -0.62 -12.55 9.02
N TYR A 142 0.25 -12.32 9.96
CA TYR A 142 1.62 -12.82 9.96
C TYR A 142 1.85 -13.81 11.09
N ALA A 143 2.64 -14.85 10.81
CA ALA A 143 3.10 -15.85 11.78
C ALA A 143 4.60 -15.73 11.96
N THR A 144 5.03 -15.42 13.17
CA THR A 144 6.46 -15.35 13.54
C THR A 144 6.86 -16.57 14.34
N VAL A 145 7.92 -17.26 13.91
CA VAL A 145 8.44 -18.47 14.55
C VAL A 145 8.98 -18.13 15.95
N LYS A 146 8.40 -18.74 17.01
CA LYS A 146 8.72 -18.44 18.42
C LYS A 146 10.17 -18.70 18.78
N LYS A 147 10.64 -19.89 18.50
CA LYS A 147 11.99 -20.31 18.79
C LYS A 147 12.35 -21.58 18.06
N ASP A 148 13.65 -21.77 17.85
CA ASP A 148 14.24 -22.88 17.12
C ASP A 148 13.84 -22.92 15.64
N CYS A 149 14.24 -23.95 14.96
CA CYS A 149 13.90 -24.21 13.59
C CYS A 149 12.70 -25.15 13.54
N ILE A 150 11.61 -24.73 12.90
CA ILE A 150 10.40 -25.54 12.77
C ILE A 150 10.27 -26.09 11.35
N LYS A 151 9.55 -27.21 11.22
CA LYS A 151 9.30 -27.83 9.92
C LYS A 151 8.08 -27.19 9.26
N ILE A 152 8.18 -27.01 7.95
CA ILE A 152 7.07 -26.64 7.07
C ILE A 152 6.65 -27.90 6.34
N TYR A 153 5.36 -28.27 6.43
CA TYR A 153 4.79 -29.49 5.90
C TYR A 153 3.96 -29.22 4.64
N ALA A 154 3.84 -30.22 3.78
CA ALA A 154 3.01 -30.14 2.56
C ALA A 154 1.51 -30.15 2.84
N GLU A 155 1.11 -30.77 3.94
CA GLU A 155 -0.30 -30.83 4.40
C GLU A 155 -0.37 -30.60 5.90
N ALA A 156 -1.55 -30.30 6.42
CA ALA A 156 -1.81 -30.08 7.85
C ALA A 156 -1.66 -31.39 8.67
N ASP A 157 -0.59 -32.11 8.47
CA ASP A 157 -0.25 -33.39 9.09
C ASP A 157 1.27 -33.54 9.26
N THR A 158 1.70 -33.86 10.50
CA THR A 158 3.12 -34.10 10.80
C THR A 158 3.74 -35.30 10.11
N SER A 159 2.93 -36.20 9.53
CA SER A 159 3.38 -37.34 8.74
C SER A 159 3.55 -37.02 7.25
N SER A 160 3.10 -35.85 6.81
CA SER A 160 3.27 -35.39 5.43
C SER A 160 4.73 -35.02 5.08
N GLU A 161 4.99 -34.79 3.81
CA GLU A 161 6.29 -34.37 3.33
C GLU A 161 6.72 -33.05 3.98
N VAL A 162 8.01 -32.97 4.37
CA VAL A 162 8.62 -31.74 4.87
C VAL A 162 9.16 -30.96 3.69
N LEU A 163 8.53 -29.83 3.35
CA LEU A 163 8.90 -28.96 2.25
C LEU A 163 10.12 -28.09 2.58
N GLY A 164 10.25 -27.71 3.86
CA GLY A 164 11.32 -26.81 4.30
C GLY A 164 11.42 -26.68 5.79
N LEU A 165 12.28 -25.75 6.20
CA LEU A 165 12.51 -25.38 7.59
C LEU A 165 12.41 -23.87 7.73
N ALA A 166 11.65 -23.43 8.73
CA ALA A 166 11.55 -22.03 9.12
C ALA A 166 12.45 -21.74 10.32
N ALA A 167 13.30 -20.72 10.21
CA ALA A 167 14.22 -20.35 11.26
C ALA A 167 13.49 -19.57 12.36
N ALA A 168 14.07 -19.55 13.57
CA ALA A 168 13.58 -18.70 14.66
C ALA A 168 13.47 -17.24 14.23
N SER A 169 12.42 -16.57 14.66
CA SER A 169 12.11 -15.17 14.34
C SER A 169 11.86 -14.89 12.84
N SER A 170 11.75 -15.92 12.00
CA SER A 170 11.24 -15.73 10.63
C SER A 170 9.76 -15.46 10.67
N THR A 171 9.31 -14.50 9.86
CA THR A 171 7.91 -14.10 9.74
C THR A 171 7.38 -14.50 8.36
N TYR A 172 6.18 -15.04 8.32
CA TYR A 172 5.50 -15.52 7.13
C TYR A 172 4.07 -14.98 7.09
N GLU A 173 3.60 -14.62 5.91
CA GLU A 173 2.19 -14.31 5.70
C GLU A 173 1.35 -15.58 5.87
N VAL A 174 0.26 -15.48 6.62
CA VAL A 174 -0.69 -16.58 6.81
C VAL A 174 -1.76 -16.47 5.73
N ILE A 175 -1.88 -17.51 4.91
CA ILE A 175 -2.86 -17.57 3.83
C ILE A 175 -4.24 -17.93 4.39
N TYR A 176 -4.28 -18.95 5.27
CA TYR A 176 -5.49 -19.37 6.00
C TYR A 176 -5.15 -20.29 7.18
N GLU A 177 -6.11 -20.44 8.08
CA GLU A 177 -6.04 -21.37 9.20
C GLU A 177 -6.70 -22.70 8.80
N GLU A 178 -6.04 -23.84 9.07
CA GLU A 178 -6.61 -25.16 8.90
C GLU A 178 -6.92 -25.77 10.26
N GLY A 179 -8.16 -25.66 10.67
CA GLY A 179 -8.61 -26.00 12.02
C GLY A 179 -8.01 -25.06 13.07
N THR A 180 -7.78 -25.57 14.28
CA THR A 180 -7.19 -24.81 15.40
C THR A 180 -5.68 -25.01 15.53
N ASP A 181 -5.11 -26.01 14.85
CA ASP A 181 -3.77 -26.51 15.11
C ASP A 181 -2.76 -26.20 14.01
N TRP A 182 -3.22 -25.76 12.85
CA TRP A 182 -2.38 -25.57 11.68
C TRP A 182 -2.65 -24.25 10.98
N LEU A 183 -1.58 -23.70 10.41
CA LEU A 183 -1.61 -22.53 9.53
C LEU A 183 -0.98 -22.85 8.20
N CYS A 184 -1.63 -22.44 7.15
CA CYS A 184 -1.03 -22.35 5.84
C CYS A 184 -0.29 -21.02 5.72
N ILE A 185 1.01 -21.07 5.47
CA ILE A 185 1.90 -19.91 5.33
C ILE A 185 2.45 -19.81 3.91
N ALA A 186 2.64 -18.58 3.42
CA ALA A 186 3.26 -18.30 2.14
C ALA A 186 4.79 -18.34 2.29
N CYS A 187 5.44 -19.17 1.47
CA CYS A 187 6.89 -19.18 1.28
C CYS A 187 7.23 -18.74 -0.15
N ASP A 188 8.49 -18.35 -0.40
CA ASP A 188 8.88 -17.79 -1.71
C ASP A 188 8.57 -18.70 -2.91
N GLU A 189 8.66 -20.00 -2.75
CA GLU A 189 8.51 -20.97 -3.83
C GLU A 189 7.31 -21.92 -3.67
N TYR A 190 6.69 -21.96 -2.50
CA TYR A 190 5.57 -22.87 -2.17
C TYR A 190 4.78 -22.36 -0.97
N ASP A 191 3.55 -22.84 -0.83
CA ASP A 191 2.77 -22.68 0.39
C ASP A 191 2.92 -23.94 1.23
N GLY A 192 2.93 -23.79 2.56
CA GLY A 192 3.11 -24.94 3.44
C GLY A 192 2.50 -24.73 4.82
N PHE A 193 2.43 -25.82 5.58
CA PHE A 193 1.75 -25.85 6.87
C PHE A 193 2.72 -25.86 8.05
N VAL A 194 2.42 -25.05 9.05
CA VAL A 194 3.13 -25.02 10.33
C VAL A 194 2.14 -25.20 11.48
N ARG A 195 2.63 -25.69 12.62
CA ARG A 195 1.80 -25.84 13.82
C ARG A 195 1.59 -24.47 14.47
N THR A 196 0.35 -24.14 14.77
CA THR A 196 -0.10 -22.90 15.43
C THR A 196 0.67 -22.63 16.74
N GLU A 197 0.89 -23.66 17.54
CA GLU A 197 1.62 -23.57 18.83
C GLU A 197 3.08 -23.11 18.73
N LEU A 198 3.69 -23.22 17.52
CA LEU A 198 5.11 -22.90 17.28
C LEU A 198 5.36 -21.47 16.79
N VAL A 199 4.29 -20.70 16.57
CA VAL A 199 4.35 -19.35 16.04
C VAL A 199 3.54 -18.38 16.89
N ASP A 200 3.92 -17.12 16.87
CA ASP A 200 3.12 -15.99 17.36
C ASP A 200 2.42 -15.34 16.19
N PHE A 201 1.18 -14.89 16.41
CA PHE A 201 0.37 -14.26 15.38
C PHE A 201 0.35 -12.76 15.55
N GLU A 202 0.40 -12.07 14.44
CA GLU A 202 0.30 -10.63 14.37
C GLU A 202 -0.60 -10.25 13.20
N PHE A 203 -1.53 -9.30 13.43
CA PHE A 203 -2.30 -8.71 12.36
C PHE A 203 -1.67 -7.39 11.97
N ASP A 204 -1.41 -7.22 10.69
CA ASP A 204 -1.03 -5.97 10.09
C ASP A 204 -2.26 -5.35 9.41
N ILE A 205 -2.64 -4.17 9.86
CA ILE A 205 -3.73 -3.37 9.31
C ILE A 205 -3.16 -2.02 8.87
N ASP A 206 -3.70 -1.48 7.80
CA ASP A 206 -3.31 -0.16 7.33
C ASP A 206 -3.55 0.92 8.38
N HIS A 207 -2.66 1.92 8.41
CA HIS A 207 -2.73 3.03 9.35
C HIS A 207 -3.11 4.33 8.70
N GLY A 208 -3.54 5.27 9.56
CA GLY A 208 -3.73 6.65 9.20
C GLY A 208 -2.41 7.37 8.85
N GLU A 209 -2.53 8.37 8.00
CA GLU A 209 -1.44 9.27 7.66
C GLU A 209 -1.66 10.64 8.30
N THR A 210 -0.63 11.19 8.96
CA THR A 210 -0.65 12.59 9.43
C THR A 210 -0.67 13.56 8.24
N MET A 211 -1.16 14.79 8.44
CA MET A 211 -1.10 15.81 7.38
C MET A 211 0.31 16.10 6.92
N GLU A 212 1.30 15.97 7.80
CA GLU A 212 2.72 16.14 7.47
C GLU A 212 3.21 15.00 6.57
N ALA A 213 2.89 13.75 6.90
CA ALA A 213 3.25 12.59 6.07
C ALA A 213 2.60 12.68 4.67
N ILE A 214 1.33 13.09 4.61
CA ILE A 214 0.61 13.30 3.33
C ILE A 214 1.30 14.38 2.49
N GLN A 215 1.72 15.49 3.10
CA GLN A 215 2.41 16.55 2.40
C GLN A 215 3.80 16.12 1.92
N GLU A 216 4.53 15.39 2.76
CA GLU A 216 5.85 14.86 2.40
C GLU A 216 5.76 13.85 1.25
N ARG A 217 4.81 12.92 1.30
CA ARG A 217 4.55 11.97 0.20
C ARG A 217 4.24 12.70 -1.10
N LYS A 218 3.32 13.68 -1.06
CA LYS A 218 3.00 14.51 -2.24
C LYS A 218 4.19 15.31 -2.75
N ARG A 219 5.05 15.78 -1.85
CA ARG A 219 6.29 16.49 -2.24
C ARG A 219 7.25 15.55 -2.96
N LYS A 220 7.48 14.35 -2.42
CA LYS A 220 8.33 13.33 -3.03
C LYS A 220 7.79 12.92 -4.41
N GLU A 221 6.50 12.65 -4.51
CA GLU A 221 5.83 12.33 -5.78
C GLU A 221 6.00 13.45 -6.81
N ALA A 222 5.83 14.71 -6.39
CA ALA A 222 6.02 15.87 -7.26
C ALA A 222 7.49 16.06 -7.70
N GLU A 223 8.44 15.77 -6.83
CA GLU A 223 9.86 15.80 -7.16
C GLU A 223 10.25 14.68 -8.13
N GLU A 224 9.75 13.47 -7.92
CA GLU A 224 9.96 12.36 -8.84
C GLU A 224 9.35 12.66 -10.21
N LYS A 225 8.11 13.16 -10.23
CA LYS A 225 7.47 13.62 -11.47
C LYS A 225 8.31 14.64 -12.21
N LYS A 226 8.88 15.63 -11.50
CA LYS A 226 9.78 16.64 -12.11
C LYS A 226 11.04 16.05 -12.70
N LYS A 227 11.61 15.01 -12.09
CA LYS A 227 12.82 14.32 -12.61
C LYS A 227 12.55 13.59 -13.92
N LEU A 228 11.31 13.16 -14.13
CA LEU A 228 10.89 12.43 -15.33
C LEU A 228 10.50 13.36 -16.48
N VAL A 229 10.16 14.62 -16.19
CA VAL A 229 9.84 15.61 -17.22
C VAL A 229 11.11 16.05 -17.93
N ARG A 230 11.15 15.93 -19.24
CA ARG A 230 12.26 16.39 -20.10
C ARG A 230 11.75 17.05 -21.35
N GLN A 231 12.60 17.89 -21.93
CA GLN A 231 12.42 18.48 -23.24
C GLN A 231 13.55 17.98 -24.13
N ASN A 232 13.21 17.15 -25.09
CA ASN A 232 14.11 16.64 -26.12
C ASN A 232 14.07 17.55 -27.36
N GLU A 233 14.86 17.24 -28.35
CA GLU A 233 14.73 17.89 -29.67
C GLU A 233 13.38 17.51 -30.30
N ALA A 234 12.74 18.49 -30.92
CA ALA A 234 11.52 18.28 -31.67
C ALA A 234 11.80 17.41 -32.91
N ILE A 235 10.82 16.57 -33.25
CA ILE A 235 10.86 15.79 -34.50
C ILE A 235 9.83 16.39 -35.45
N GLU A 236 10.31 16.91 -36.58
CA GLU A 236 9.42 17.41 -37.61
C GLU A 236 8.53 16.26 -38.12
N ALA A 237 7.24 16.50 -38.15
CA ALA A 237 6.23 15.53 -38.56
C ALA A 237 5.24 16.18 -39.49
N ASP A 238 4.80 15.44 -40.51
CA ASP A 238 3.69 15.85 -41.34
C ASP A 238 2.33 15.57 -40.67
N GLY A 239 1.24 16.01 -41.30
CA GLY A 239 -0.09 15.83 -40.76
C GLY A 239 -0.48 14.36 -40.59
N ASP A 240 0.02 13.46 -41.42
CA ASP A 240 -0.24 12.03 -41.37
C ASP A 240 0.46 11.39 -40.16
N THR A 241 1.69 11.78 -39.89
CA THR A 241 2.45 11.33 -38.70
C THR A 241 1.79 11.80 -37.43
N LEU A 242 1.37 13.06 -37.34
CA LEU A 242 0.63 13.60 -36.21
C LEU A 242 -0.68 12.84 -35.97
N LYS A 243 -1.47 12.64 -37.04
CA LYS A 243 -2.73 11.88 -36.98
C LYS A 243 -2.50 10.44 -36.51
N MET A 244 -1.47 9.79 -37.02
CA MET A 244 -1.12 8.43 -36.67
C MET A 244 -0.76 8.32 -35.20
N LEU A 245 0.08 9.23 -34.66
CA LEU A 245 0.45 9.27 -33.27
C LEU A 245 -0.75 9.59 -32.36
N ALA A 246 -1.60 10.54 -32.73
CA ALA A 246 -2.83 10.83 -32.00
C ALA A 246 -3.78 9.62 -31.96
N THR A 247 -3.87 8.88 -33.06
CA THR A 247 -4.73 7.69 -33.15
C THR A 247 -4.25 6.56 -32.26
N ILE A 248 -2.96 6.29 -32.22
CA ILE A 248 -2.45 5.21 -31.33
C ILE A 248 -2.57 5.61 -29.85
N ILE A 249 -2.33 6.87 -29.51
CA ILE A 249 -2.59 7.41 -28.15
C ILE A 249 -4.07 7.20 -27.79
N TRP A 250 -4.99 7.51 -28.69
CA TRP A 250 -6.41 7.29 -28.47
C TRP A 250 -6.75 5.80 -28.29
N CYS A 251 -6.17 4.92 -29.09
CA CYS A 251 -6.41 3.48 -28.96
C CYS A 251 -5.99 2.92 -27.60
N GLU A 252 -4.86 3.38 -27.09
CA GLU A 252 -4.24 2.86 -25.87
C GLU A 252 -4.68 3.62 -24.59
N ALA A 253 -4.95 4.93 -24.70
CA ALA A 253 -5.08 5.82 -23.54
C ALA A 253 -6.30 6.75 -23.59
N ARG A 254 -7.34 6.49 -24.39
CA ARG A 254 -8.53 7.37 -24.48
C ARG A 254 -9.28 7.55 -23.15
N GLY A 255 -9.18 6.59 -22.24
CA GLY A 255 -9.79 6.62 -20.90
C GLY A 255 -8.88 7.17 -19.82
N GLU A 256 -7.63 7.49 -20.16
CA GLU A 256 -6.65 8.01 -19.23
C GLU A 256 -6.70 9.54 -19.11
N SER A 257 -6.09 10.04 -18.04
CA SER A 257 -5.83 11.48 -17.89
C SER A 257 -4.94 12.00 -19.03
N TYR A 258 -4.88 13.31 -19.19
CA TYR A 258 -3.98 13.93 -20.17
C TYR A 258 -2.51 13.52 -19.97
N ASP A 259 -2.05 13.46 -18.71
CA ASP A 259 -0.72 12.95 -18.38
C ASP A 259 -0.50 11.50 -18.84
N GLY A 260 -1.52 10.65 -18.76
CA GLY A 260 -1.46 9.27 -19.26
C GLY A 260 -1.40 9.21 -20.80
N GLN A 261 -2.13 10.08 -21.49
CA GLN A 261 -2.07 10.21 -22.95
C GLN A 261 -0.68 10.69 -23.41
N LEU A 262 -0.11 11.70 -22.73
CA LEU A 262 1.26 12.15 -22.95
C LEU A 262 2.29 11.04 -22.73
N ALA A 263 2.12 10.26 -21.66
CA ALA A 263 3.03 9.18 -21.31
C ALA A 263 3.06 8.08 -22.39
N VAL A 264 1.90 7.68 -22.90
CA VAL A 264 1.83 6.71 -24.02
C VAL A 264 2.48 7.27 -25.28
N GLY A 265 2.22 8.53 -25.62
CA GLY A 265 2.91 9.22 -26.71
C GLY A 265 4.42 9.30 -26.52
N SER A 266 4.84 9.59 -25.28
CA SER A 266 6.27 9.65 -24.90
C SER A 266 6.97 8.32 -25.08
N VAL A 267 6.35 7.17 -24.73
CA VAL A 267 6.91 5.84 -25.02
C VAL A 267 7.24 5.67 -26.49
N ILE A 268 6.33 6.07 -27.37
CA ILE A 268 6.53 5.95 -28.82
C ILE A 268 7.69 6.82 -29.28
N MET A 269 7.74 8.07 -28.82
CA MET A 269 8.80 9.00 -29.18
C MET A 269 10.17 8.63 -28.58
N ASN A 270 10.18 8.05 -27.36
CA ASN A 270 11.40 7.50 -26.75
C ASN A 270 11.94 6.32 -27.58
N ARG A 271 11.05 5.47 -28.10
CA ARG A 271 11.45 4.39 -29.02
C ARG A 271 12.04 4.93 -30.31
N VAL A 272 11.39 5.93 -30.93
CA VAL A 272 11.92 6.59 -32.15
C VAL A 272 13.32 7.16 -31.93
N ARG A 273 13.60 7.71 -30.73
CA ARG A 273 14.91 8.28 -30.38
C ARG A 273 15.94 7.22 -29.97
N SER A 274 15.52 6.00 -29.66
CA SER A 274 16.38 4.94 -29.19
C SER A 274 16.90 4.08 -30.35
N SER A 275 18.21 3.84 -30.40
CA SER A 275 18.80 2.94 -31.37
C SER A 275 18.38 1.48 -31.27
N ALA A 276 17.65 1.10 -30.21
CA ALA A 276 17.11 -0.24 -30.04
C ALA A 276 15.79 -0.48 -30.78
N TYR A 277 15.20 0.59 -31.34
CA TYR A 277 13.89 0.58 -32.02
C TYR A 277 14.01 1.21 -33.43
N PRO A 278 12.96 1.06 -34.26
CA PRO A 278 12.89 1.78 -35.52
C PRO A 278 12.87 3.31 -35.29
N ASP A 279 13.40 4.04 -36.28
CA ASP A 279 13.66 5.49 -36.21
C ASP A 279 12.48 6.37 -36.67
N SER A 280 11.30 5.80 -36.88
CA SER A 280 10.11 6.55 -37.27
C SER A 280 8.87 6.14 -36.52
N VAL A 281 7.95 7.08 -36.32
CA VAL A 281 6.65 6.85 -35.66
C VAL A 281 5.89 5.70 -36.34
N TYR A 282 5.86 5.71 -37.66
CA TYR A 282 5.24 4.64 -38.48
C TYR A 282 5.85 3.27 -38.12
N ALA A 283 7.15 3.16 -38.21
CA ALA A 283 7.83 1.89 -38.05
C ALA A 283 7.73 1.36 -36.57
N VAL A 284 7.74 2.25 -35.57
CA VAL A 284 7.50 1.90 -34.16
C VAL A 284 6.08 1.39 -33.96
N ILE A 285 5.06 2.07 -34.50
CA ILE A 285 3.66 1.69 -34.35
C ILE A 285 3.37 0.34 -35.01
N TYR A 286 3.92 0.11 -36.22
CA TYR A 286 3.69 -1.13 -36.98
C TYR A 286 4.67 -2.24 -36.69
N ALA A 287 5.64 -2.04 -35.77
CA ALA A 287 6.54 -3.10 -35.34
C ALA A 287 5.77 -4.29 -34.77
N SER A 288 6.17 -5.49 -35.17
CA SER A 288 5.47 -6.73 -34.81
C SER A 288 5.34 -6.90 -33.28
N GLY A 289 4.12 -7.12 -32.81
CA GLY A 289 3.83 -7.41 -31.41
C GLY A 289 3.82 -6.20 -30.47
N GLN A 290 4.06 -4.98 -30.95
CA GLN A 290 4.15 -3.81 -30.07
C GLN A 290 2.80 -3.28 -29.61
N PHE A 291 1.84 -3.13 -30.53
CA PHE A 291 0.52 -2.55 -30.24
C PHE A 291 -0.61 -3.49 -30.65
N SER A 292 -1.42 -3.90 -29.69
CA SER A 292 -2.57 -4.77 -29.94
C SER A 292 -3.62 -4.16 -30.87
N PRO A 293 -3.92 -2.83 -30.85
CA PRO A 293 -4.82 -2.20 -31.78
C PRO A 293 -4.41 -2.30 -33.25
N VAL A 294 -3.11 -2.30 -33.53
CA VAL A 294 -2.59 -2.50 -34.91
C VAL A 294 -2.86 -3.92 -35.39
N ARG A 295 -2.56 -4.91 -34.53
CA ARG A 295 -2.78 -6.32 -34.83
C ARG A 295 -4.27 -6.67 -35.02
N SER A 296 -5.17 -6.06 -34.22
CA SER A 296 -6.61 -6.31 -34.29
C SER A 296 -7.33 -5.55 -35.41
N GLY A 297 -6.64 -4.62 -36.09
CA GLY A 297 -7.24 -3.72 -37.08
C GLY A 297 -8.04 -2.56 -36.50
N SER A 298 -8.14 -2.44 -35.17
CA SER A 298 -8.87 -1.33 -34.52
C SER A 298 -8.16 0.01 -34.70
N PHE A 299 -6.82 0.01 -34.78
CA PHE A 299 -6.05 1.20 -35.14
C PHE A 299 -6.40 1.73 -36.53
N GLN A 300 -6.40 0.86 -37.53
CA GLN A 300 -6.73 1.26 -38.92
C GLN A 300 -8.12 1.87 -39.00
N LYS A 301 -9.10 1.22 -38.35
CA LYS A 301 -10.47 1.73 -38.29
C LYS A 301 -10.56 3.09 -37.60
N ALA A 302 -9.82 3.28 -36.49
CA ALA A 302 -9.79 4.55 -35.76
C ALA A 302 -9.14 5.67 -36.62
N TYR A 303 -8.07 5.34 -37.35
CA TYR A 303 -7.36 6.27 -38.20
C TYR A 303 -8.24 6.74 -39.39
N GLU A 304 -8.92 5.81 -40.06
CA GLU A 304 -9.84 6.12 -41.16
C GLU A 304 -11.02 6.99 -40.73
N ASN A 305 -11.56 6.72 -39.52
CA ASN A 305 -12.71 7.46 -38.99
C ASN A 305 -12.31 8.74 -38.23
N ASP A 306 -11.03 9.09 -38.16
CA ASP A 306 -10.52 10.24 -37.40
C ASP A 306 -11.03 10.26 -35.96
N SER A 307 -10.91 9.11 -35.28
CA SER A 307 -11.51 8.88 -33.95
C SER A 307 -10.75 9.53 -32.79
N ALA A 308 -9.53 9.99 -33.03
CA ALA A 308 -8.70 10.59 -31.98
C ALA A 308 -9.33 11.89 -31.45
N SER A 309 -9.34 12.05 -30.11
CA SER A 309 -9.85 13.27 -29.48
C SER A 309 -8.87 14.43 -29.63
N ALA A 310 -9.36 15.65 -29.42
CA ALA A 310 -8.53 16.86 -29.43
C ALA A 310 -7.38 16.75 -28.41
N SER A 311 -7.61 16.14 -27.24
CA SER A 311 -6.57 15.91 -26.23
C SER A 311 -5.49 14.93 -26.71
N CYS A 312 -5.85 13.89 -27.48
CA CYS A 312 -4.87 12.98 -28.08
C CYS A 312 -4.03 13.66 -29.15
N TYR A 313 -4.62 14.54 -29.95
CA TYR A 313 -3.87 15.36 -30.91
C TYR A 313 -2.93 16.32 -30.22
N GLN A 314 -3.38 16.98 -29.14
CA GLN A 314 -2.53 17.86 -28.35
C GLN A 314 -1.36 17.08 -27.72
N ALA A 315 -1.61 15.93 -27.12
CA ALA A 315 -0.58 15.08 -26.55
C ALA A 315 0.42 14.61 -27.62
N ALA A 316 -0.07 14.22 -28.81
CA ALA A 316 0.77 13.84 -29.94
C ALA A 316 1.68 14.99 -30.38
N GLN A 317 1.16 16.22 -30.48
CA GLN A 317 1.95 17.39 -30.83
C GLN A 317 3.03 17.69 -29.80
N GLU A 318 2.68 17.69 -28.49
CA GLU A 318 3.63 17.97 -27.43
C GLU A 318 4.79 16.97 -27.39
N VAL A 319 4.53 15.67 -27.61
CA VAL A 319 5.63 14.69 -27.62
C VAL A 319 6.46 14.75 -28.91
N LEU A 320 5.89 15.17 -30.03
CA LEU A 320 6.63 15.50 -31.27
C LEU A 320 7.51 16.73 -31.05
N ASP A 321 7.01 17.74 -30.33
CA ASP A 321 7.77 18.93 -29.93
C ASP A 321 8.87 18.62 -28.92
N GLY A 322 8.97 17.36 -28.46
CA GLY A 322 10.06 16.86 -27.62
C GLY A 322 9.71 16.66 -26.14
N TYR A 323 8.49 17.01 -25.73
CA TYR A 323 8.10 16.83 -24.33
C TYR A 323 7.98 15.35 -23.94
N THR A 324 8.39 15.00 -22.72
CA THR A 324 8.10 13.70 -22.09
C THR A 324 7.89 13.87 -20.60
N ASN A 325 7.00 13.09 -20.02
CA ASN A 325 6.69 13.04 -18.59
C ASN A 325 7.06 11.70 -17.94
N ILE A 326 7.77 10.84 -18.66
CA ILE A 326 8.19 9.50 -18.23
C ILE A 326 9.70 9.26 -18.42
N GLY A 327 10.50 10.31 -18.56
CA GLY A 327 11.93 10.18 -18.83
C GLY A 327 12.22 9.38 -20.09
N ASP A 328 13.11 8.38 -20.00
CA ASP A 328 13.55 7.54 -21.11
C ASP A 328 12.80 6.19 -21.21
N MET A 329 11.72 6.03 -20.46
CA MET A 329 10.96 4.77 -20.42
C MET A 329 10.39 4.43 -21.80
N THR A 330 10.56 3.17 -22.22
CA THR A 330 10.16 2.69 -23.55
C THR A 330 9.07 1.63 -23.51
N HIS A 331 8.61 1.27 -22.33
CA HIS A 331 7.59 0.24 -22.14
C HIS A 331 6.46 0.75 -21.27
N PHE A 332 5.25 0.23 -21.52
CA PHE A 332 4.13 0.37 -20.62
C PHE A 332 3.23 -0.86 -20.67
N ARG A 333 2.45 -1.05 -19.63
CA ARG A 333 1.40 -2.07 -19.55
C ARG A 333 0.36 -1.62 -18.53
N ARG A 334 -0.73 -2.37 -18.41
CA ARG A 334 -1.72 -2.14 -17.36
C ARG A 334 -1.02 -2.25 -15.99
N ALA A 335 -1.33 -1.31 -15.09
CA ALA A 335 -0.83 -1.31 -13.72
C ALA A 335 -1.23 -2.61 -12.99
N GLY A 336 -0.35 -3.09 -12.16
CA GLY A 336 -0.48 -4.35 -11.40
C GLY A 336 0.80 -4.56 -10.58
N SER A 337 1.20 -5.80 -10.38
CA SER A 337 2.37 -6.17 -9.54
C SER A 337 3.74 -5.75 -10.08
N ARG A 338 3.84 -5.18 -11.29
CA ARG A 338 5.12 -4.75 -11.85
C ARG A 338 5.57 -3.41 -11.30
N ASN A 339 6.81 -3.34 -10.83
CA ASN A 339 7.45 -2.11 -10.43
C ASN A 339 7.68 -1.17 -11.63
N GLY A 340 7.43 0.12 -11.45
CA GLY A 340 7.61 1.16 -12.45
C GLY A 340 6.88 2.44 -12.05
N TYR A 341 6.92 3.44 -12.93
CA TYR A 341 6.21 4.70 -12.72
C TYR A 341 4.76 4.58 -13.15
N VAL A 342 3.83 4.78 -12.22
CA VAL A 342 2.39 4.60 -12.46
C VAL A 342 1.73 5.92 -12.81
N ILE A 343 0.99 5.97 -13.93
CA ILE A 343 0.10 7.08 -14.31
C ILE A 343 -1.24 6.45 -14.70
N GLY A 344 -2.30 6.75 -13.93
CA GLY A 344 -3.62 6.17 -14.15
C GLY A 344 -3.59 4.64 -14.08
N ASN A 345 -4.11 3.99 -15.12
CA ASN A 345 -4.16 2.52 -15.21
C ASN A 345 -2.91 1.90 -15.85
N HIS A 346 -1.86 2.67 -16.09
CA HIS A 346 -0.63 2.18 -16.73
C HIS A 346 0.59 2.29 -15.82
N VAL A 347 1.48 1.31 -15.92
CA VAL A 347 2.84 1.34 -15.35
C VAL A 347 3.85 1.47 -16.50
N PHE A 348 4.76 2.42 -16.38
CA PHE A 348 5.83 2.75 -17.34
C PHE A 348 7.17 2.30 -16.79
N TYR A 349 8.08 1.75 -17.65
CA TYR A 349 9.40 1.24 -17.26
C TYR A 349 10.37 1.17 -18.43
#